data_f65143c1d5021aae966120a8757cd34f
#
_entry.id   f65143c1d5021aae966120a8757cd34f
#
_cell.length_a   1.000
_cell.length_b   1.000
_cell.length_c   1.000
_cell.angle_alpha   90.00
_cell.angle_beta   90.00
_cell.angle_gamma   90.00
#
_symmetry.space_group_name_H-M   'P 1'
#
loop_
_entity.id
_entity.type
_entity.pdbx_description
1 polymer ?
#
loop_
_entity_poly.entity_id
_entity_poly.type
_entity_poly.pdbx_seq_one_letter_code
_entity_poly.pdbx_strand_id
1 'polypeptide(L)'
;MAEGLLAGKRGLIFGVANDKSIAWACAQECAAQGAELAFNYLGPLEKRVRALADTLPGSTVLECDVTKDEEIVSFFAQIKEKWGTIDFVIHSIAFAERDDLKNPFVQTPRRNFALAMDVSAYSLVALCREAAPLMPNGGSVVAMTYFGAEKVLPNYNMMGVAKAALEASCRYLANDLGPQGIRVNCVSAGPLRTLSASAIAGMRKMLKANADTAPLRRNTTVEDVAKSTVYLLSDMASGVTGETHHVDCGYNIMGLTLTGEEQGD
;
A
#
# COMPACT_ATOMS: atom_id res chain seq x y z
N MET A 1 14.50 -24.83 -12.69
CA MET A 1 14.01 -24.09 -11.51
C MET A 1 12.55 -23.75 -11.80
N ALA A 2 11.66 -23.80 -10.81
CA ALA A 2 10.28 -23.34 -11.04
C ALA A 2 10.30 -21.86 -11.41
N GLU A 3 9.46 -21.45 -12.35
CA GLU A 3 9.27 -20.03 -12.67
C GLU A 3 8.73 -19.30 -11.43
N GLY A 4 9.13 -18.03 -11.25
CA GLY A 4 8.62 -17.20 -10.15
C GLY A 4 7.10 -16.97 -10.27
N LEU A 5 6.43 -16.69 -9.16
CA LEU A 5 4.98 -16.53 -9.10
C LEU A 5 4.44 -15.40 -9.99
N LEU A 6 5.28 -14.44 -10.37
CA LEU A 6 4.94 -13.31 -11.23
C LEU A 6 5.76 -13.31 -12.54
N ALA A 7 6.29 -14.47 -12.96
CA ALA A 7 7.07 -14.58 -14.17
C ALA A 7 6.29 -14.08 -15.39
N GLY A 8 6.88 -13.14 -16.14
CA GLY A 8 6.28 -12.51 -17.31
C GLY A 8 5.15 -11.52 -17.03
N LYS A 9 4.78 -11.30 -15.78
CA LYS A 9 3.78 -10.29 -15.37
C LYS A 9 4.39 -8.89 -15.39
N ARG A 10 3.57 -7.87 -15.71
CA ARG A 10 3.91 -6.45 -15.75
C ARG A 10 3.15 -5.69 -14.70
N GLY A 11 3.84 -4.99 -13.83
CA GLY A 11 3.24 -4.33 -12.69
C GLY A 11 3.61 -2.87 -12.51
N LEU A 12 2.64 -2.11 -12.02
CA LEU A 12 2.81 -0.71 -11.66
C LEU A 12 2.91 -0.59 -10.14
N ILE A 13 3.90 0.15 -9.65
CA ILE A 13 4.10 0.36 -8.21
C ILE A 13 4.10 1.85 -7.91
N PHE A 14 3.09 2.29 -7.18
CA PHE A 14 2.92 3.67 -6.75
C PHE A 14 3.33 3.85 -5.28
N GLY A 15 4.15 4.89 -5.03
CA GLY A 15 4.51 5.31 -3.67
C GLY A 15 5.89 4.89 -3.18
N VAL A 16 6.82 4.57 -4.08
CA VAL A 16 8.23 4.39 -3.70
C VAL A 16 8.81 5.74 -3.28
N ALA A 17 9.18 5.87 -2.00
CA ALA A 17 9.77 7.09 -1.45
C ALA A 17 11.25 6.94 -1.11
N ASN A 18 11.68 5.75 -0.68
CA ASN A 18 13.07 5.39 -0.36
C ASN A 18 13.22 3.86 -0.26
N ASP A 19 14.45 3.41 0.05
CA ASP A 19 14.83 2.00 0.24
C ASP A 19 14.13 1.28 1.42
N LYS A 20 13.49 2.02 2.32
CA LYS A 20 12.77 1.49 3.49
C LYS A 20 11.25 1.53 3.33
N SER A 21 10.75 1.98 2.17
CA SER A 21 9.32 2.01 1.92
C SER A 21 8.76 0.60 1.67
N ILE A 22 7.51 0.38 2.10
CA ILE A 22 6.78 -0.87 1.79
C ILE A 22 6.74 -1.10 0.28
N ALA A 23 6.45 -0.04 -0.49
CA ALA A 23 6.43 -0.09 -1.95
C ALA A 23 7.74 -0.65 -2.54
N TRP A 24 8.89 -0.25 -1.97
CA TRP A 24 10.19 -0.72 -2.46
C TRP A 24 10.43 -2.19 -2.12
N ALA A 25 10.10 -2.64 -0.91
CA ALA A 25 10.18 -4.05 -0.55
C ALA A 25 9.28 -4.92 -1.44
N CYS A 26 8.05 -4.45 -1.73
CA CYS A 26 7.16 -5.11 -2.67
C CYS A 26 7.76 -5.15 -4.09
N ALA A 27 8.41 -4.06 -4.54
CA ALA A 27 9.09 -4.04 -5.84
C ALA A 27 10.20 -5.08 -5.95
N GLN A 28 11.05 -5.17 -4.93
CA GLN A 28 12.13 -6.15 -4.88
C GLN A 28 11.61 -7.58 -4.91
N GLU A 29 10.56 -7.88 -4.12
CA GLU A 29 9.96 -9.22 -4.11
C GLU A 29 9.26 -9.54 -5.44
N CYS A 30 8.49 -8.60 -6.02
CA CYS A 30 7.87 -8.79 -7.34
C CYS A 30 8.91 -9.06 -8.44
N ALA A 31 10.01 -8.29 -8.46
CA ALA A 31 11.11 -8.50 -9.40
C ALA A 31 11.79 -9.87 -9.19
N ALA A 32 12.02 -10.28 -7.93
CA ALA A 32 12.57 -11.59 -7.60
C ALA A 32 11.65 -12.74 -8.05
N GLN A 33 10.35 -12.50 -8.15
CA GLN A 33 9.35 -13.44 -8.69
C GLN A 33 9.16 -13.32 -10.20
N GLY A 34 9.98 -12.53 -10.89
CA GLY A 34 10.04 -12.46 -12.35
C GLY A 34 9.15 -11.40 -13.00
N ALA A 35 8.62 -10.44 -12.25
CA ALA A 35 7.83 -9.34 -12.80
C ALA A 35 8.70 -8.25 -13.44
N GLU A 36 8.20 -7.65 -14.52
CA GLU A 36 8.67 -6.37 -15.09
C GLU A 36 7.91 -5.22 -14.41
N LEU A 37 8.62 -4.15 -13.99
CA LEU A 37 8.04 -3.13 -13.12
C LEU A 37 8.13 -1.72 -13.70
N ALA A 38 7.08 -0.92 -13.42
CA ALA A 38 7.13 0.52 -13.61
C ALA A 38 6.75 1.25 -12.31
N PHE A 39 7.38 2.40 -12.10
CA PHE A 39 7.26 3.21 -10.90
C PHE A 39 6.78 4.62 -11.25
N ASN A 40 5.92 5.17 -10.38
CA ASN A 40 5.72 6.61 -10.40
C ASN A 40 6.77 7.32 -9.53
N TYR A 41 7.00 8.59 -9.82
CA TYR A 41 7.61 9.51 -8.89
C TYR A 41 6.83 10.82 -8.83
N LEU A 42 6.95 11.51 -7.69
CA LEU A 42 6.51 12.88 -7.51
C LEU A 42 7.75 13.78 -7.55
N GLY A 43 7.82 14.74 -8.45
CA GLY A 43 8.92 15.66 -8.73
C GLY A 43 10.18 15.58 -7.85
N PRO A 44 10.13 16.02 -6.56
CA PRO A 44 11.32 16.01 -5.69
C PRO A 44 11.92 14.62 -5.41
N LEU A 45 11.16 13.53 -5.66
CA LEU A 45 11.59 12.16 -5.42
C LEU A 45 12.26 11.51 -6.63
N GLU A 46 12.26 12.15 -7.80
CA GLU A 46 12.73 11.57 -9.07
C GLU A 46 14.10 10.89 -8.94
N LYS A 47 15.12 11.63 -8.53
CA LYS A 47 16.51 11.09 -8.44
C LYS A 47 16.58 9.84 -7.56
N ARG A 48 15.81 9.82 -6.48
CA ARG A 48 15.81 8.70 -5.53
C ARG A 48 15.10 7.48 -6.10
N VAL A 49 13.94 7.68 -6.71
CA VAL A 49 13.16 6.59 -7.33
C VAL A 49 13.94 5.99 -8.49
N ARG A 50 14.55 6.82 -9.36
CA ARG A 50 15.39 6.32 -10.47
C ARG A 50 16.58 5.51 -9.96
N ALA A 51 17.33 6.01 -8.97
CA ALA A 51 18.47 5.29 -8.41
C ALA A 51 18.08 3.92 -7.80
N LEU A 52 16.89 3.79 -7.23
CA LEU A 52 16.37 2.51 -6.76
C LEU A 52 15.96 1.61 -7.95
N ALA A 53 15.19 2.15 -8.89
CA ALA A 53 14.71 1.41 -10.06
C ALA A 53 15.87 0.87 -10.93
N ASP A 54 16.98 1.60 -11.05
CA ASP A 54 18.19 1.19 -11.78
C ASP A 54 18.81 -0.10 -11.21
N THR A 55 18.50 -0.46 -9.95
CA THR A 55 18.91 -1.74 -9.36
C THR A 55 18.03 -2.92 -9.78
N LEU A 56 16.90 -2.68 -10.43
CA LEU A 56 15.98 -3.69 -10.95
C LEU A 56 15.96 -3.61 -12.48
N PRO A 57 16.60 -4.56 -13.18
CA PRO A 57 16.72 -4.52 -14.65
C PRO A 57 15.38 -4.42 -15.37
N GLY A 58 15.31 -3.59 -16.40
CA GLY A 58 14.10 -3.40 -17.22
C GLY A 58 13.04 -2.46 -16.61
N SER A 59 13.27 -1.91 -15.43
CA SER A 59 12.34 -0.99 -14.77
C SER A 59 12.10 0.30 -15.55
N THR A 60 10.88 0.82 -15.46
CA THR A 60 10.46 2.10 -16.04
C THR A 60 10.10 3.07 -14.93
N VAL A 61 10.47 4.35 -15.08
CA VAL A 61 10.18 5.39 -14.07
C VAL A 61 9.57 6.60 -14.76
N LEU A 62 8.34 6.95 -14.40
CA LEU A 62 7.55 8.03 -15.01
C LEU A 62 7.01 8.98 -13.94
N GLU A 63 6.86 10.26 -14.30
CA GLU A 63 6.26 11.25 -13.42
C GLU A 63 4.75 11.03 -13.29
N CYS A 64 4.23 11.12 -12.06
CA CYS A 64 2.79 11.09 -11.80
C CYS A 64 2.49 11.60 -10.39
N ASP A 65 1.86 12.76 -10.31
CA ASP A 65 1.18 13.26 -9.12
C ASP A 65 -0.27 12.75 -9.15
N VAL A 66 -0.63 11.89 -8.21
CA VAL A 66 -1.97 11.27 -8.15
C VAL A 66 -3.09 12.25 -7.77
N THR A 67 -2.79 13.51 -7.47
CA THR A 67 -3.77 14.57 -7.27
C THR A 67 -4.17 15.27 -8.58
N LYS A 68 -3.56 14.85 -9.71
CA LYS A 68 -3.77 15.46 -11.02
C LYS A 68 -4.21 14.41 -12.04
N ASP A 69 -5.47 14.44 -12.41
CA ASP A 69 -6.03 13.48 -13.37
C ASP A 69 -5.26 13.44 -14.70
N GLU A 70 -4.78 14.61 -15.19
CA GLU A 70 -3.99 14.70 -16.42
C GLU A 70 -2.64 13.98 -16.32
N GLU A 71 -1.99 14.00 -15.16
CA GLU A 71 -0.72 13.26 -14.96
C GLU A 71 -0.97 11.76 -14.85
N ILE A 72 -2.07 11.35 -14.22
CA ILE A 72 -2.48 9.93 -14.17
C ILE A 72 -2.74 9.43 -15.61
N VAL A 73 -3.55 10.13 -16.39
CA VAL A 73 -3.85 9.77 -17.79
C VAL A 73 -2.57 9.68 -18.62
N SER A 74 -1.66 10.67 -18.49
CA SER A 74 -0.37 10.68 -19.19
C SER A 74 0.51 9.49 -18.80
N PHE A 75 0.58 9.15 -17.51
CA PHE A 75 1.32 8.00 -17.02
C PHE A 75 0.83 6.70 -17.67
N PHE A 76 -0.48 6.44 -17.63
CA PHE A 76 -1.06 5.23 -18.21
C PHE A 76 -0.98 5.19 -19.74
N ALA A 77 -1.03 6.33 -20.42
CA ALA A 77 -0.79 6.40 -21.86
C ALA A 77 0.63 5.95 -22.24
N GLN A 78 1.65 6.41 -21.51
CA GLN A 78 3.04 5.99 -21.71
C GLN A 78 3.25 4.50 -21.40
N ILE A 79 2.61 3.96 -20.36
CA ILE A 79 2.61 2.53 -20.05
C ILE A 79 1.97 1.73 -21.17
N LYS A 80 0.82 2.18 -21.71
CA LYS A 80 0.16 1.55 -22.85
C LYS A 80 1.02 1.52 -24.09
N GLU A 81 1.70 2.62 -24.40
CA GLU A 81 2.63 2.69 -25.53
C GLU A 81 3.79 1.69 -25.38
N LYS A 82 4.35 1.58 -24.18
CA LYS A 82 5.50 0.74 -23.89
C LYS A 82 5.16 -0.74 -23.80
N TRP A 83 4.07 -1.10 -23.11
CA TRP A 83 3.74 -2.47 -22.75
C TRP A 83 2.45 -3.01 -23.37
N GLY A 84 1.53 -2.14 -23.77
CA GLY A 84 0.21 -2.51 -24.25
C GLY A 84 -0.73 -2.92 -23.13
N THR A 85 -0.32 -3.85 -22.27
CA THR A 85 -1.11 -4.39 -21.15
C THR A 85 -0.28 -4.44 -19.86
N ILE A 86 -1.00 -4.50 -18.74
CA ILE A 86 -0.44 -4.71 -17.40
C ILE A 86 -1.20 -5.83 -16.68
N ASP A 87 -0.60 -6.42 -15.65
CA ASP A 87 -1.18 -7.52 -14.87
C ASP A 87 -1.53 -7.10 -13.44
N PHE A 88 -0.83 -6.12 -12.87
CA PHE A 88 -1.11 -5.69 -11.51
C PHE A 88 -0.73 -4.25 -11.20
N VAL A 89 -1.35 -3.73 -10.13
CA VAL A 89 -1.03 -2.42 -9.55
C VAL A 89 -0.84 -2.56 -8.04
N ILE A 90 0.21 -1.95 -7.50
CA ILE A 90 0.40 -1.75 -6.06
C ILE A 90 0.19 -0.27 -5.75
N HIS A 91 -0.82 0.03 -4.93
CA HIS A 91 -1.09 1.35 -4.39
C HIS A 91 -0.53 1.45 -2.96
N SER A 92 0.61 2.12 -2.81
CA SER A 92 1.28 2.34 -1.51
C SER A 92 1.46 3.82 -1.23
N ILE A 93 0.42 4.61 -1.52
CA ILE A 93 0.39 6.07 -1.35
C ILE A 93 -0.41 6.41 -0.10
N ALA A 94 0.08 7.39 0.66
CA ALA A 94 -0.67 8.02 1.73
C ALA A 94 -0.05 9.36 2.07
N PHE A 95 -0.90 10.34 2.38
CA PHE A 95 -0.49 11.66 2.84
C PHE A 95 -1.49 12.24 3.84
N ALA A 96 -0.99 12.84 4.89
CA ALA A 96 -1.70 13.77 5.76
C ALA A 96 -0.74 14.82 6.29
N GLU A 97 -1.24 16.00 6.59
CA GLU A 97 -0.44 17.05 7.21
C GLU A 97 0.02 16.61 8.60
N ARG A 98 1.28 16.93 8.96
CA ARG A 98 1.88 16.47 10.23
C ARG A 98 1.13 16.96 11.45
N ASP A 99 0.56 18.15 11.40
CA ASP A 99 -0.16 18.72 12.53
C ASP A 99 -1.50 18.01 12.77
N ASP A 100 -2.13 17.46 11.72
CA ASP A 100 -3.34 16.66 11.84
C ASP A 100 -3.09 15.30 12.52
N LEU A 101 -1.84 14.84 12.55
CA LEU A 101 -1.44 13.63 13.27
C LEU A 101 -1.08 13.89 14.73
N LYS A 102 -0.87 15.16 15.13
CA LYS A 102 -0.49 15.55 16.49
C LYS A 102 -1.64 16.17 17.27
N ASN A 103 -2.43 16.99 16.58
CA ASN A 103 -3.53 17.72 17.18
C ASN A 103 -4.76 16.83 17.35
N PRO A 104 -5.69 17.15 18.26
CA PRO A 104 -6.96 16.44 18.36
C PRO A 104 -7.69 16.37 17.01
N PHE A 105 -8.18 15.19 16.65
CA PHE A 105 -8.83 14.95 15.33
C PHE A 105 -9.97 15.95 15.03
N VAL A 106 -10.73 16.37 16.05
CA VAL A 106 -11.83 17.35 15.91
C VAL A 106 -11.35 18.71 15.36
N GLN A 107 -10.06 19.01 15.44
CA GLN A 107 -9.48 20.25 14.95
C GLN A 107 -8.96 20.15 13.50
N THR A 108 -9.10 18.99 12.84
CA THR A 108 -8.63 18.81 11.45
C THR A 108 -9.31 19.82 10.51
N PRO A 109 -8.54 20.69 9.81
CA PRO A 109 -9.10 21.66 8.89
C PRO A 109 -9.76 20.98 7.68
N ARG A 110 -10.86 21.53 7.16
CA ARG A 110 -11.56 21.00 5.98
C ARG A 110 -10.63 20.72 4.80
N ARG A 111 -9.71 21.65 4.49
CA ARG A 111 -8.78 21.48 3.37
C ARG A 111 -7.83 20.29 3.57
N ASN A 112 -7.35 20.07 4.79
CA ASN A 112 -6.42 18.98 5.10
C ASN A 112 -7.16 17.64 5.09
N PHE A 113 -8.41 17.63 5.58
CA PHE A 113 -9.30 16.48 5.47
C PHE A 113 -9.49 16.09 3.99
N ALA A 114 -9.85 17.05 3.12
CA ALA A 114 -10.03 16.81 1.70
C ALA A 114 -8.74 16.29 1.03
N LEU A 115 -7.59 16.90 1.33
CA LEU A 115 -6.29 16.49 0.78
C LEU A 115 -5.91 15.06 1.21
N ALA A 116 -6.09 14.72 2.49
CA ALA A 116 -5.78 13.37 2.96
C ALA A 116 -6.68 12.31 2.32
N MET A 117 -7.97 12.63 2.12
CA MET A 117 -8.92 11.74 1.43
C MET A 117 -8.59 11.59 -0.05
N ASP A 118 -8.25 12.67 -0.72
CA ASP A 118 -7.87 12.70 -2.13
C ASP A 118 -6.63 11.82 -2.38
N VAL A 119 -5.53 12.15 -1.70
CA VAL A 119 -4.25 11.44 -1.89
C VAL A 119 -4.28 10.00 -1.39
N SER A 120 -4.95 9.72 -0.26
CA SER A 120 -4.81 8.42 0.43
C SER A 120 -5.96 7.44 0.17
N ALA A 121 -7.07 7.89 -0.43
CA ALA A 121 -8.21 7.03 -0.72
C ALA A 121 -8.69 7.17 -2.17
N TYR A 122 -9.03 8.39 -2.64
CA TYR A 122 -9.53 8.59 -4.00
C TYR A 122 -8.52 8.21 -5.07
N SER A 123 -7.23 8.43 -4.83
CA SER A 123 -6.17 8.04 -5.77
C SER A 123 -6.23 6.57 -6.18
N LEU A 124 -6.67 5.65 -5.28
CA LEU A 124 -6.90 4.24 -5.66
C LEU A 124 -7.98 4.12 -6.75
N VAL A 125 -9.08 4.86 -6.60
CA VAL A 125 -10.18 4.86 -7.58
C VAL A 125 -9.69 5.40 -8.93
N ALA A 126 -8.98 6.54 -8.91
CA ALA A 126 -8.42 7.16 -10.11
C ALA A 126 -7.43 6.23 -10.83
N LEU A 127 -6.52 5.58 -10.09
CA LEU A 127 -5.58 4.63 -10.67
C LEU A 127 -6.26 3.38 -11.24
N CYS A 128 -7.27 2.83 -10.55
CA CYS A 128 -8.04 1.69 -11.05
C CYS A 128 -8.81 2.02 -12.33
N ARG A 129 -9.37 3.23 -12.45
CA ARG A 129 -10.06 3.69 -13.65
C ARG A 129 -9.18 3.60 -14.90
N GLU A 130 -7.92 4.06 -14.78
CA GLU A 130 -6.97 4.05 -15.89
C GLU A 130 -6.27 2.69 -16.09
N ALA A 131 -6.13 1.91 -15.02
CA ALA A 131 -5.49 0.59 -15.06
C ALA A 131 -6.40 -0.48 -15.70
N ALA A 132 -7.70 -0.49 -15.38
CA ALA A 132 -8.62 -1.53 -15.83
C ALA A 132 -8.65 -1.74 -17.36
N PRO A 133 -8.66 -0.70 -18.21
CA PRO A 133 -8.58 -0.88 -19.67
C PRO A 133 -7.28 -1.53 -20.16
N LEU A 134 -6.21 -1.52 -19.35
CA LEU A 134 -4.93 -2.16 -19.67
C LEU A 134 -4.83 -3.60 -19.12
N MET A 135 -5.88 -4.10 -18.46
CA MET A 135 -5.97 -5.45 -17.89
C MET A 135 -7.02 -6.32 -18.62
N PRO A 136 -6.94 -6.49 -19.95
CA PRO A 136 -7.99 -7.18 -20.72
C PRO A 136 -8.13 -8.67 -20.37
N ASN A 137 -7.14 -9.25 -19.72
CA ASN A 137 -7.13 -10.66 -19.30
C ASN A 137 -7.35 -10.82 -17.79
N GLY A 138 -7.93 -9.80 -17.14
CA GLY A 138 -7.96 -9.73 -15.69
C GLY A 138 -6.66 -9.21 -15.10
N GLY A 139 -6.57 -9.16 -13.78
CA GLY A 139 -5.40 -8.65 -13.07
C GLY A 139 -5.61 -8.55 -11.57
N SER A 140 -4.67 -7.91 -10.88
CA SER A 140 -4.75 -7.73 -9.43
C SER A 140 -4.31 -6.34 -9.00
N VAL A 141 -5.09 -5.72 -8.13
CA VAL A 141 -4.75 -4.45 -7.47
C VAL A 141 -4.62 -4.69 -5.98
N VAL A 142 -3.52 -4.23 -5.39
CA VAL A 142 -3.29 -4.30 -3.94
C VAL A 142 -3.00 -2.91 -3.40
N ALA A 143 -3.78 -2.49 -2.39
CA ALA A 143 -3.59 -1.22 -1.69
C ALA A 143 -3.06 -1.44 -0.28
N MET A 144 -2.10 -0.59 0.16
CA MET A 144 -1.54 -0.65 1.50
C MET A 144 -2.42 0.12 2.48
N THR A 145 -2.95 -0.59 3.47
CA THR A 145 -3.74 -0.02 4.57
C THR A 145 -3.07 -0.26 5.93
N TYR A 146 -3.76 0.10 7.00
CA TYR A 146 -3.28 -0.05 8.37
C TYR A 146 -4.44 -0.20 9.34
N PHE A 147 -4.25 -0.96 10.40
CA PHE A 147 -5.25 -1.27 11.44
C PHE A 147 -5.98 -0.04 12.02
N GLY A 148 -5.39 1.15 11.88
CA GLY A 148 -6.06 2.41 12.20
C GLY A 148 -7.32 2.71 11.37
N ALA A 149 -7.59 1.96 10.31
CA ALA A 149 -8.86 1.98 9.57
C ALA A 149 -10.02 1.37 10.38
N GLU A 150 -9.72 0.38 11.23
CA GLU A 150 -10.69 -0.39 12.00
C GLU A 150 -10.78 0.04 13.47
N LYS A 151 -9.64 0.45 14.04
CA LYS A 151 -9.51 0.81 15.45
C LYS A 151 -8.85 2.18 15.61
N VAL A 152 -9.24 2.89 16.65
CA VAL A 152 -8.58 4.16 16.97
C VAL A 152 -7.17 3.89 17.47
N LEU A 153 -6.20 4.44 16.74
CA LEU A 153 -4.80 4.43 17.14
C LEU A 153 -4.36 5.85 17.48
N PRO A 154 -3.74 6.08 18.65
CA PRO A 154 -3.25 7.40 19.02
C PRO A 154 -2.33 8.00 17.95
N ASN A 155 -2.52 9.27 17.63
CA ASN A 155 -1.73 10.03 16.66
C ASN A 155 -1.83 9.52 15.21
N TYR A 156 -2.79 8.65 14.88
CA TYR A 156 -3.07 8.26 13.51
C TYR A 156 -4.20 9.07 12.88
N ASN A 157 -5.15 9.51 13.69
CA ASN A 157 -6.18 10.54 13.43
C ASN A 157 -6.76 10.51 12.00
N MET A 158 -6.49 11.56 11.19
CA MET A 158 -7.01 11.71 9.83
C MET A 158 -6.60 10.53 8.92
N MET A 159 -5.42 9.97 9.12
CA MET A 159 -5.00 8.80 8.35
C MET A 159 -5.87 7.56 8.60
N GLY A 160 -6.39 7.38 9.83
CA GLY A 160 -7.34 6.30 10.12
C GLY A 160 -8.61 6.42 9.30
N VAL A 161 -9.17 7.63 9.21
CA VAL A 161 -10.35 7.91 8.39
C VAL A 161 -10.06 7.67 6.89
N ALA A 162 -8.92 8.15 6.40
CA ALA A 162 -8.54 7.93 5.01
C ALA A 162 -8.32 6.44 4.68
N LYS A 163 -7.72 5.67 5.61
CA LYS A 163 -7.54 4.22 5.42
C LYS A 163 -8.86 3.45 5.50
N ALA A 164 -9.80 3.85 6.33
CA ALA A 164 -11.15 3.29 6.34
C ALA A 164 -11.88 3.52 4.99
N ALA A 165 -11.76 4.74 4.44
CA ALA A 165 -12.29 5.06 3.12
C ALA A 165 -11.59 4.25 2.00
N LEU A 166 -10.25 4.06 2.08
CA LEU A 166 -9.49 3.24 1.15
C LEU A 166 -10.00 1.79 1.14
N GLU A 167 -10.20 1.18 2.32
CA GLU A 167 -10.72 -0.19 2.45
C GLU A 167 -12.16 -0.31 1.94
N ALA A 168 -13.01 0.68 2.20
CA ALA A 168 -14.33 0.75 1.61
C ALA A 168 -14.26 0.83 0.09
N SER A 169 -13.43 1.72 -0.45
CA SER A 169 -13.21 1.86 -1.91
C SER A 169 -12.71 0.56 -2.54
N CYS A 170 -11.82 -0.18 -1.86
CA CYS A 170 -11.35 -1.49 -2.31
C CYS A 170 -12.53 -2.46 -2.53
N ARG A 171 -13.50 -2.53 -1.60
CA ARG A 171 -14.66 -3.42 -1.74
C ARG A 171 -15.56 -3.04 -2.90
N TYR A 172 -15.82 -1.74 -3.11
CA TYR A 172 -16.61 -1.28 -4.26
C TYR A 172 -15.88 -1.53 -5.58
N LEU A 173 -14.59 -1.25 -5.66
CA LEU A 173 -13.77 -1.55 -6.84
C LEU A 173 -13.70 -3.05 -7.14
N ALA A 174 -13.61 -3.90 -6.11
CA ALA A 174 -13.66 -5.36 -6.27
C ALA A 174 -14.97 -5.83 -6.90
N ASN A 175 -16.11 -5.22 -6.50
CA ASN A 175 -17.41 -5.49 -7.10
C ASN A 175 -17.49 -5.02 -8.57
N ASP A 176 -17.03 -3.80 -8.84
CA ASP A 176 -17.15 -3.18 -10.16
C ASP A 176 -16.22 -3.82 -11.21
N LEU A 177 -15.01 -4.20 -10.79
CA LEU A 177 -13.98 -4.74 -11.67
C LEU A 177 -13.94 -6.27 -11.71
N GLY A 178 -14.60 -6.93 -10.75
CA GLY A 178 -14.67 -8.39 -10.67
C GLY A 178 -15.21 -9.07 -11.95
N PRO A 179 -16.28 -8.56 -12.62
CA PRO A 179 -16.75 -9.10 -13.89
C PRO A 179 -15.69 -9.08 -15.02
N GLN A 180 -14.67 -8.24 -14.92
CA GLN A 180 -13.53 -8.17 -15.84
C GLN A 180 -12.36 -9.09 -15.41
N GLY A 181 -12.52 -9.88 -14.34
CA GLY A 181 -11.47 -10.73 -13.79
C GLY A 181 -10.38 -9.94 -13.00
N ILE A 182 -10.62 -8.69 -12.66
CA ILE A 182 -9.69 -7.86 -11.90
C ILE A 182 -10.04 -7.97 -10.41
N ARG A 183 -9.08 -8.43 -9.60
CA ARG A 183 -9.21 -8.54 -8.15
C ARG A 183 -8.64 -7.28 -7.48
N VAL A 184 -9.30 -6.80 -6.44
CA VAL A 184 -8.84 -5.63 -5.68
C VAL A 184 -8.84 -5.98 -4.20
N ASN A 185 -7.68 -5.88 -3.54
CA ASN A 185 -7.50 -6.23 -2.13
C ASN A 185 -6.68 -5.17 -1.39
N CYS A 186 -6.78 -5.17 -0.07
CA CYS A 186 -5.92 -4.39 0.81
C CYS A 186 -4.97 -5.30 1.59
N VAL A 187 -3.77 -4.80 1.87
CA VAL A 187 -2.85 -5.39 2.86
C VAL A 187 -2.76 -4.43 4.03
N SER A 188 -3.23 -4.88 5.21
CA SER A 188 -3.13 -4.18 6.48
C SER A 188 -1.83 -4.61 7.17
N ALA A 189 -0.78 -3.82 6.96
CA ALA A 189 0.53 -4.10 7.55
C ALA A 189 0.56 -3.73 9.03
N GLY A 190 1.28 -4.48 9.85
CA GLY A 190 1.62 -4.07 11.21
C GLY A 190 2.49 -2.80 11.24
N PRO A 191 2.78 -2.23 12.43
CA PRO A 191 3.59 -1.04 12.53
C PRO A 191 5.02 -1.30 12.00
N LEU A 192 5.44 -0.49 11.03
CA LEU A 192 6.73 -0.59 10.35
C LEU A 192 7.51 0.72 10.48
N ARG A 193 8.85 0.64 10.52
CA ARG A 193 9.74 1.81 10.54
C ARG A 193 9.94 2.37 9.14
N THR A 194 8.93 3.02 8.60
CA THR A 194 9.00 3.71 7.30
C THR A 194 9.18 5.22 7.48
N LEU A 195 9.46 5.93 6.38
CA LEU A 195 9.53 7.41 6.39
C LEU A 195 8.18 8.00 6.84
N SER A 196 7.07 7.52 6.30
CA SER A 196 5.72 7.97 6.67
C SER A 196 5.43 7.72 8.14
N ALA A 197 5.80 6.56 8.67
CA ALA A 197 5.62 6.20 10.07
C ALA A 197 6.46 7.07 11.02
N SER A 198 7.58 7.64 10.56
CA SER A 198 8.41 8.53 11.36
C SER A 198 7.72 9.85 11.77
N ALA A 199 6.65 10.23 11.06
CA ALA A 199 5.83 11.39 11.39
C ALA A 199 4.86 11.13 12.56
N ILE A 200 4.62 9.86 12.92
CA ILE A 200 3.70 9.47 14.01
C ILE A 200 4.43 9.55 15.35
N ALA A 201 3.93 10.41 16.24
CA ALA A 201 4.50 10.52 17.59
C ALA A 201 4.30 9.21 18.37
N GLY A 202 5.35 8.76 19.08
CA GLY A 202 5.27 7.55 19.90
C GLY A 202 5.56 6.23 19.16
N MET A 203 6.01 6.25 17.91
CA MET A 203 6.30 5.06 17.10
C MET A 203 7.12 3.99 17.82
N ARG A 204 8.16 4.38 18.60
CA ARG A 204 8.98 3.41 19.36
C ARG A 204 8.17 2.65 20.41
N LYS A 205 7.27 3.35 21.13
CA LYS A 205 6.39 2.73 22.13
C LYS A 205 5.39 1.80 21.45
N MET A 206 4.85 2.23 20.32
CA MET A 206 3.92 1.43 19.51
C MET A 206 4.57 0.14 19.02
N LEU A 207 5.80 0.19 18.48
CA LEU A 207 6.54 -0.99 18.04
C LEU A 207 6.83 -1.95 19.20
N LYS A 208 7.20 -1.40 20.38
CA LYS A 208 7.42 -2.24 21.56
C LYS A 208 6.12 -2.92 22.00
N ALA A 209 5.05 -2.16 22.16
CA ALA A 209 3.74 -2.68 22.57
C ALA A 209 3.23 -3.73 21.58
N ASN A 210 3.41 -3.51 20.27
CA ASN A 210 3.02 -4.48 19.24
C ASN A 210 3.83 -5.79 19.37
N ALA A 211 5.14 -5.72 19.52
CA ALA A 211 5.98 -6.93 19.69
C ALA A 211 5.66 -7.68 20.98
N ASP A 212 5.33 -6.96 22.06
CA ASP A 212 4.97 -7.57 23.34
C ASP A 212 3.57 -8.23 23.29
N THR A 213 2.67 -7.73 22.43
CA THR A 213 1.25 -8.14 22.40
C THR A 213 0.95 -9.11 21.26
N ALA A 214 1.53 -8.91 20.07
CA ALA A 214 1.23 -9.73 18.90
C ALA A 214 1.47 -11.23 19.18
N PRO A 215 0.58 -12.12 18.74
CA PRO A 215 0.75 -13.57 18.92
C PRO A 215 2.13 -14.12 18.54
N LEU A 216 2.73 -13.63 17.45
CA LEU A 216 4.08 -14.06 17.04
C LEU A 216 5.21 -13.38 17.82
N ARG A 217 4.90 -12.54 18.83
CA ARG A 217 5.88 -11.87 19.72
C ARG A 217 7.00 -11.14 18.98
N ARG A 218 6.70 -10.60 17.82
CA ARG A 218 7.59 -9.78 17.02
C ARG A 218 6.80 -8.73 16.24
N ASN A 219 7.50 -7.73 15.74
CA ASN A 219 6.93 -6.83 14.74
C ASN A 219 6.94 -7.48 13.35
N THR A 220 6.01 -7.06 12.52
CA THR A 220 6.02 -7.31 11.08
C THR A 220 7.26 -6.70 10.44
N THR A 221 7.78 -7.32 9.41
CA THR A 221 8.84 -6.78 8.56
C THR A 221 8.28 -6.35 7.19
N VAL A 222 9.03 -5.55 6.46
CA VAL A 222 8.61 -5.16 5.10
C VAL A 222 8.61 -6.37 4.15
N GLU A 223 9.44 -7.36 4.42
CA GLU A 223 9.51 -8.63 3.68
C GLU A 223 8.27 -9.50 3.93
N ASP A 224 7.73 -9.54 5.17
CA ASP A 224 6.45 -10.22 5.47
C ASP A 224 5.33 -9.62 4.61
N VAL A 225 5.28 -8.28 4.54
CA VAL A 225 4.28 -7.55 3.74
C VAL A 225 4.46 -7.80 2.24
N ALA A 226 5.70 -7.74 1.76
CA ALA A 226 6.02 -7.95 0.35
C ALA A 226 5.62 -9.36 -0.13
N LYS A 227 5.92 -10.40 0.64
CA LYS A 227 5.53 -11.79 0.32
C LYS A 227 4.03 -12.00 0.30
N SER A 228 3.31 -11.43 1.26
CA SER A 228 1.83 -11.47 1.27
C SER A 228 1.24 -10.69 0.11
N THR A 229 1.87 -9.58 -0.29
CA THR A 229 1.47 -8.81 -1.47
C THR A 229 1.66 -9.64 -2.74
N VAL A 230 2.80 -10.30 -2.92
CA VAL A 230 3.04 -11.19 -4.07
C VAL A 230 2.00 -12.32 -4.13
N TYR A 231 1.64 -12.92 -2.98
CA TYR A 231 0.55 -13.89 -2.93
C TYR A 231 -0.75 -13.32 -3.52
N LEU A 232 -1.19 -12.14 -3.06
CA LEU A 232 -2.40 -11.49 -3.54
C LEU A 232 -2.34 -11.08 -5.01
N LEU A 233 -1.15 -10.78 -5.53
CA LEU A 233 -0.94 -10.44 -6.95
C LEU A 233 -0.91 -11.67 -7.85
N SER A 234 -0.53 -12.83 -7.32
CA SER A 234 -0.38 -14.07 -8.07
C SER A 234 -1.70 -14.81 -8.29
N ASP A 235 -1.67 -15.82 -9.15
CA ASP A 235 -2.79 -16.70 -9.43
C ASP A 235 -3.17 -17.61 -8.21
N MET A 236 -2.28 -17.70 -7.21
CA MET A 236 -2.59 -18.39 -5.94
C MET A 236 -3.74 -17.76 -5.18
N ALA A 237 -3.99 -16.46 -5.40
CA ALA A 237 -5.08 -15.70 -4.80
C ALA A 237 -6.28 -15.51 -5.77
N SER A 238 -6.46 -16.39 -6.76
CA SER A 238 -7.48 -16.24 -7.80
C SER A 238 -8.93 -16.13 -7.27
N GLY A 239 -9.22 -16.67 -6.10
CA GLY A 239 -10.52 -16.57 -5.42
C GLY A 239 -10.59 -15.44 -4.37
N VAL A 240 -9.58 -14.54 -4.25
CA VAL A 240 -9.51 -13.53 -3.20
C VAL A 240 -9.68 -12.12 -3.80
N THR A 241 -10.80 -11.46 -3.47
CA THR A 241 -11.08 -10.08 -3.86
C THR A 241 -11.94 -9.38 -2.81
N GLY A 242 -11.77 -8.06 -2.63
CA GLY A 242 -12.47 -7.26 -1.63
C GLY A 242 -11.98 -7.47 -0.19
N GLU A 243 -10.88 -8.19 0.00
CA GLU A 243 -10.33 -8.59 1.30
C GLU A 243 -9.38 -7.52 1.86
N THR A 244 -9.39 -7.37 3.18
CA THR A 244 -8.33 -6.68 3.94
C THR A 244 -7.47 -7.72 4.64
N HIS A 245 -6.36 -8.07 4.02
CA HIS A 245 -5.44 -9.11 4.49
C HIS A 245 -4.46 -8.55 5.52
N HIS A 246 -4.60 -9.00 6.78
CA HIS A 246 -3.73 -8.55 7.87
C HIS A 246 -2.38 -9.24 7.84
N VAL A 247 -1.31 -8.44 7.81
CA VAL A 247 0.09 -8.87 7.91
C VAL A 247 0.73 -8.13 9.09
N ASP A 248 0.36 -8.51 10.30
CA ASP A 248 0.65 -7.78 11.54
C ASP A 248 1.08 -8.67 12.70
N CYS A 249 1.55 -9.89 12.40
CA CYS A 249 1.91 -10.90 13.37
C CYS A 249 0.75 -11.31 14.30
N GLY A 250 -0.48 -11.10 13.87
CA GLY A 250 -1.71 -11.42 14.61
C GLY A 250 -2.16 -10.35 15.59
N TYR A 251 -1.57 -9.15 15.55
CA TYR A 251 -1.93 -8.07 16.47
C TYR A 251 -3.42 -7.70 16.40
N ASN A 252 -4.01 -7.71 15.21
CA ASN A 252 -5.41 -7.30 14.99
C ASN A 252 -6.44 -8.15 15.78
N ILE A 253 -6.12 -9.40 16.13
CA ILE A 253 -7.04 -10.27 16.88
C ILE A 253 -7.00 -10.03 18.39
N MET A 254 -6.04 -9.23 18.89
CA MET A 254 -5.85 -9.01 20.32
C MET A 254 -6.82 -7.95 20.87
N GLY A 255 -7.62 -8.34 21.85
CA GLY A 255 -8.58 -7.45 22.51
C GLY A 255 -7.99 -6.68 23.68
N LEU A 256 -7.24 -7.35 24.56
CA LEU A 256 -6.65 -6.77 25.76
C LEU A 256 -5.18 -7.21 25.87
N THR A 257 -4.33 -6.26 26.27
CA THR A 257 -2.92 -6.54 26.63
C THR A 257 -2.76 -6.28 28.12
N LEU A 258 -2.37 -7.33 28.84
CA LEU A 258 -1.88 -7.18 30.22
C LEU A 258 -0.40 -6.81 30.15
N THR A 259 -0.02 -5.64 30.65
CA THR A 259 1.38 -5.23 30.75
C THR A 259 2.04 -6.03 31.86
N GLY A 260 3.31 -6.46 31.65
CA GLY A 260 3.99 -7.48 32.47
C GLY A 260 4.22 -7.15 33.96
N GLU A 261 3.71 -6.04 34.48
CA GLU A 261 3.68 -5.73 35.91
C GLU A 261 2.47 -6.37 36.63
N GLU A 262 1.50 -6.93 35.91
CA GLU A 262 0.29 -7.55 36.46
C GLU A 262 0.27 -9.10 36.31
N GLN A 263 1.37 -9.72 35.90
CA GLN A 263 1.47 -11.19 35.80
C GLN A 263 1.94 -11.87 37.07
N GLY A 264 1.90 -11.20 38.18
CA GLY A 264 2.36 -11.67 39.47
C GLY A 264 1.29 -11.56 40.58
N ASP A 265 0.17 -12.28 40.40
CA ASP A 265 -0.73 -12.65 41.51
C ASP A 265 -1.09 -14.14 41.38
#